data_faa6083098cc385ffb5dd09acc5b190d
#
_entry.id   faa6083098cc385ffb5dd09acc5b190d
#
_cell.length_a   1.000
_cell.length_b   1.000
_cell.length_c   1.000
_cell.angle_alpha   90.00
_cell.angle_beta   90.00
_cell.angle_gamma   90.00
#
_symmetry.space_group_name_H-M   'P 1'
#
loop_
_entity.id
_entity.type
_entity.pdbx_description
1 polymer ?
#
loop_
_entity_poly.entity_id
_entity_poly.type
_entity_poly.pdbx_seq_one_letter_code
_entity_poly.pdbx_strand_id
1 'polypeptide(L)'
;MKFWTMLCAIIVSTMLMQHPANAGDTVGVRQLSAASTERGIDLDVTVWYPAQPGGETVSLGDSNLFVGTSAMRDAPITDAKFPLILLSHGAGLAGNPQAMSWIATPLARQGFVVAAPTHPGNTGKNRSAAETMKLWLRPADLTATLTAVEKEAFFRDHLEQGKVGALGLSMGGNTALAIAGARVDPKLLAAYCDTDLLNASLCEWVRQSGVDLHAMDLQPAGRDNRDGRIRFAMAIDPAPTDIFDVKSFAGISIPVDIVNLGRPGKIPATADASGIAKAMSKASYATVEDASHYSMFAECKPGAPGIIASEQIGDPVCDDGEGRSRSEIHAQLIDMAAAAFTRALKTDP
;
A
#
# COMPACT_ATOMS: atom_id res chain seq x y z
N MET A 1 53.19 -11.89 63.13
CA MET A 1 52.54 -11.03 62.09
C MET A 1 52.01 -11.97 61.01
N LYS A 2 50.67 -12.21 61.00
CA LYS A 2 50.03 -13.04 59.96
C LYS A 2 49.22 -12.13 59.07
N PHE A 3 49.61 -11.99 57.78
CA PHE A 3 48.84 -11.26 56.78
C PHE A 3 47.75 -12.17 56.24
N TRP A 4 46.48 -11.73 56.34
CA TRP A 4 45.30 -12.34 55.71
C TRP A 4 45.00 -11.56 54.41
N THR A 5 45.16 -12.22 53.30
CA THR A 5 44.77 -11.72 51.96
C THR A 5 43.31 -12.03 51.74
N MET A 6 42.48 -10.99 51.69
CA MET A 6 41.06 -11.08 51.29
C MET A 6 40.97 -11.12 49.77
N LEU A 7 40.46 -12.24 49.24
CA LEU A 7 40.17 -12.40 47.81
C LEU A 7 38.73 -11.87 47.56
N CYS A 8 38.59 -10.71 46.87
CA CYS A 8 37.30 -10.21 46.39
C CYS A 8 36.94 -10.94 45.07
N ALA A 9 35.92 -11.80 45.10
CA ALA A 9 35.33 -12.39 43.90
C ALA A 9 34.40 -11.37 43.25
N ILE A 10 34.75 -10.88 42.05
CA ILE A 10 33.88 -10.07 41.23
C ILE A 10 32.93 -11.00 40.46
N ILE A 11 31.66 -10.98 40.84
CA ILE A 11 30.58 -11.65 40.07
C ILE A 11 30.23 -10.75 38.91
N VAL A 12 30.66 -11.12 37.70
CA VAL A 12 30.23 -10.49 36.45
C VAL A 12 28.86 -11.11 36.08
N SER A 13 27.77 -10.38 36.37
CA SER A 13 26.44 -10.70 35.85
C SER A 13 26.40 -10.40 34.36
N THR A 14 26.46 -11.41 33.53
CA THR A 14 26.14 -11.32 32.11
C THR A 14 24.62 -11.15 31.94
N MET A 15 24.17 -9.90 31.73
CA MET A 15 22.84 -9.66 31.21
C MET A 15 22.75 -10.27 29.79
N LEU A 16 22.05 -11.37 29.66
CA LEU A 16 21.58 -11.88 28.38
C LEU A 16 20.60 -10.84 27.83
N MET A 17 21.04 -10.00 26.89
CA MET A 17 20.15 -9.21 26.05
C MET A 17 19.30 -10.22 25.26
N GLN A 18 18.04 -10.38 25.65
CA GLN A 18 17.05 -11.04 24.82
C GLN A 18 16.87 -10.16 23.57
N HIS A 19 17.48 -10.59 22.46
CA HIS A 19 17.13 -10.03 21.15
C HIS A 19 15.66 -10.39 20.90
N PRO A 20 14.83 -9.44 20.43
CA PRO A 20 13.49 -9.78 19.96
C PRO A 20 13.63 -10.87 18.90
N ALA A 21 12.80 -11.89 18.97
CA ALA A 21 12.77 -12.98 18.00
C ALA A 21 12.74 -12.36 16.59
N ASN A 22 13.79 -12.62 15.80
CA ASN A 22 13.81 -12.26 14.39
C ASN A 22 12.55 -12.88 13.76
N ALA A 23 11.67 -12.04 13.23
CA ALA A 23 10.69 -12.47 12.26
C ALA A 23 11.48 -13.21 11.18
N GLY A 24 11.14 -14.48 10.89
CA GLY A 24 11.98 -15.36 10.09
C GLY A 24 12.25 -14.76 8.71
N ASP A 25 13.42 -14.99 8.14
CA ASP A 25 13.81 -14.52 6.80
C ASP A 25 12.85 -14.96 5.69
N THR A 26 11.97 -15.91 5.99
CA THR A 26 11.00 -16.51 5.05
C THR A 26 9.69 -15.73 5.07
N VAL A 27 9.23 -15.33 3.89
CA VAL A 27 7.89 -14.72 3.72
C VAL A 27 6.99 -15.70 3.00
N GLY A 28 5.86 -16.02 3.64
CA GLY A 28 4.79 -16.80 3.04
C GLY A 28 3.85 -15.94 2.22
N VAL A 29 3.22 -16.54 1.20
CA VAL A 29 2.13 -15.90 0.46
C VAL A 29 0.97 -16.88 0.30
N ARG A 30 -0.26 -16.37 0.47
CA ARG A 30 -1.50 -17.14 0.30
C ARG A 30 -2.56 -16.33 -0.42
N GLN A 31 -3.39 -17.03 -1.19
CA GLN A 31 -4.58 -16.45 -1.82
C GLN A 31 -5.81 -16.74 -0.97
N LEU A 32 -6.67 -15.72 -0.80
CA LEU A 32 -7.97 -15.82 -0.15
C LEU A 32 -9.06 -15.27 -1.06
N SER A 33 -10.30 -15.61 -0.76
CA SER A 33 -11.49 -14.98 -1.33
C SER A 33 -12.17 -14.12 -0.26
N ALA A 34 -12.54 -12.88 -0.61
CA ALA A 34 -13.26 -11.97 0.26
C ALA A 34 -14.61 -11.60 -0.37
N ALA A 35 -15.69 -11.98 0.26
CA ALA A 35 -17.04 -11.63 -0.21
C ALA A 35 -17.26 -10.12 -0.10
N SER A 36 -17.47 -9.45 -1.24
CA SER A 36 -17.74 -8.02 -1.31
C SER A 36 -19.22 -7.77 -1.60
N THR A 37 -19.96 -7.37 -0.56
CA THR A 37 -21.38 -7.04 -0.70
C THR A 37 -21.59 -5.82 -1.61
N GLU A 38 -20.71 -4.81 -1.52
CA GLU A 38 -20.79 -3.59 -2.33
C GLU A 38 -20.56 -3.86 -3.82
N ARG A 39 -19.77 -4.87 -4.15
CA ARG A 39 -19.51 -5.27 -5.54
C ARG A 39 -20.45 -6.39 -6.04
N GLY A 40 -21.08 -7.14 -5.14
CA GLY A 40 -21.88 -8.32 -5.47
C GLY A 40 -21.06 -9.50 -6.03
N ILE A 41 -19.74 -9.50 -5.80
CA ILE A 41 -18.80 -10.56 -6.22
C ILE A 41 -17.79 -10.82 -5.12
N ASP A 42 -17.10 -11.95 -5.20
CA ASP A 42 -15.94 -12.23 -4.38
C ASP A 42 -14.69 -11.58 -4.96
N LEU A 43 -13.82 -11.08 -4.09
CA LEU A 43 -12.53 -10.49 -4.44
C LEU A 43 -11.41 -11.49 -4.21
N ASP A 44 -10.48 -11.57 -5.15
CA ASP A 44 -9.20 -12.23 -4.92
C ASP A 44 -8.33 -11.38 -4.00
N VAL A 45 -7.81 -11.97 -2.93
CA VAL A 45 -6.95 -11.32 -1.95
C VAL A 45 -5.61 -12.06 -1.88
N THR A 46 -4.52 -11.33 -2.05
CA THR A 46 -3.17 -11.85 -1.80
C THR A 46 -2.72 -11.44 -0.42
N VAL A 47 -2.24 -12.40 0.39
CA VAL A 47 -1.76 -12.16 1.75
C VAL A 47 -0.32 -12.61 1.89
N TRP A 48 0.58 -11.68 2.26
CA TRP A 48 1.97 -11.94 2.64
C TRP A 48 2.06 -12.00 4.16
N TYR A 49 2.90 -12.88 4.68
CA TYR A 49 3.01 -13.10 6.13
C TYR A 49 4.37 -13.65 6.53
N PRO A 50 4.82 -13.42 7.78
CA PRO A 50 6.01 -14.06 8.32
C PRO A 50 5.81 -15.58 8.37
N ALA A 51 6.73 -16.33 7.78
CA ALA A 51 6.56 -17.77 7.64
C ALA A 51 7.76 -18.55 8.17
N GLN A 52 7.51 -19.81 8.53
CA GLN A 52 8.53 -20.82 8.76
C GLN A 52 9.01 -21.37 7.41
N PRO A 53 10.18 -22.03 7.36
CA PRO A 53 10.62 -22.75 6.16
C PRO A 53 9.57 -23.75 5.67
N GLY A 54 9.34 -23.78 4.36
CA GLY A 54 8.37 -24.66 3.70
C GLY A 54 7.63 -23.96 2.57
N GLY A 55 6.65 -24.67 1.97
CA GLY A 55 5.91 -24.16 0.82
C GLY A 55 6.67 -24.25 -0.50
N GLU A 56 6.12 -23.63 -1.54
CA GLU A 56 6.66 -23.58 -2.90
C GLU A 56 7.21 -22.20 -3.21
N THR A 57 8.45 -22.11 -3.72
CA THR A 57 9.00 -20.81 -4.16
C THR A 57 8.24 -20.26 -5.35
N VAL A 58 7.76 -19.03 -5.24
CA VAL A 58 7.06 -18.30 -6.31
C VAL A 58 7.67 -16.91 -6.49
N SER A 59 7.59 -16.38 -7.71
CA SER A 59 7.97 -15.01 -8.03
C SER A 59 6.70 -14.20 -8.28
N LEU A 60 6.42 -13.23 -7.43
CA LEU A 60 5.21 -12.41 -7.48
C LEU A 60 5.47 -11.11 -8.23
N GLY A 61 4.54 -10.75 -9.13
CA GLY A 61 4.66 -9.53 -9.94
C GLY A 61 5.68 -9.62 -11.07
N ASP A 62 6.29 -10.80 -11.31
CA ASP A 62 7.18 -11.01 -12.45
C ASP A 62 6.42 -10.88 -13.76
N SER A 63 7.00 -10.14 -14.72
CA SER A 63 6.41 -9.90 -16.03
C SER A 63 7.50 -9.64 -17.07
N ASN A 64 7.13 -9.37 -18.32
CA ASN A 64 8.09 -8.96 -19.35
C ASN A 64 8.76 -7.61 -19.02
N LEU A 65 8.08 -6.74 -18.25
CA LEU A 65 8.57 -5.41 -17.89
C LEU A 65 9.28 -5.39 -16.54
N PHE A 66 8.77 -6.11 -15.55
CA PHE A 66 9.15 -5.93 -14.15
C PHE A 66 9.79 -7.17 -13.54
N VAL A 67 10.71 -6.93 -12.62
CA VAL A 67 11.33 -7.96 -11.78
C VAL A 67 10.34 -8.36 -10.70
N GLY A 68 10.11 -9.67 -10.55
CA GLY A 68 9.26 -10.21 -9.49
C GLY A 68 9.98 -10.30 -8.14
N THR A 69 9.19 -10.44 -7.09
CA THR A 69 9.68 -10.63 -5.72
C THR A 69 9.40 -12.04 -5.24
N SER A 70 10.42 -12.70 -4.69
CA SER A 70 10.32 -14.09 -4.21
C SER A 70 9.52 -14.17 -2.90
N ALA A 71 8.64 -15.17 -2.82
CA ALA A 71 7.92 -15.60 -1.62
C ALA A 71 7.67 -17.10 -1.63
N MET A 72 7.22 -17.66 -0.51
CA MET A 72 6.93 -19.09 -0.35
C MET A 72 5.42 -19.30 -0.31
N ARG A 73 4.85 -19.87 -1.37
CA ARG A 73 3.40 -20.18 -1.44
C ARG A 73 3.06 -21.22 -0.38
N ASP A 74 2.00 -20.91 0.40
CA ASP A 74 1.44 -21.77 1.44
C ASP A 74 2.46 -22.28 2.49
N ALA A 75 3.56 -21.53 2.73
CA ALA A 75 4.46 -21.81 3.83
C ALA A 75 3.71 -21.74 5.19
N PRO A 76 4.08 -22.55 6.20
CA PRO A 76 3.50 -22.43 7.52
C PRO A 76 3.73 -21.04 8.11
N ILE A 77 2.69 -20.43 8.71
CA ILE A 77 2.85 -19.14 9.39
C ILE A 77 3.71 -19.29 10.63
N THR A 78 4.52 -18.28 10.94
CA THR A 78 5.31 -18.24 12.19
C THR A 78 4.38 -18.20 13.40
N ASP A 79 4.67 -19.00 14.44
CA ASP A 79 3.89 -19.06 15.68
C ASP A 79 4.10 -17.80 16.53
N ALA A 80 3.45 -16.72 16.10
CA ALA A 80 3.43 -15.43 16.76
C ALA A 80 2.16 -14.67 16.30
N LYS A 81 1.92 -13.49 16.91
CA LYS A 81 0.86 -12.57 16.47
C LYS A 81 1.48 -11.36 15.78
N PHE A 82 0.80 -10.87 14.76
CA PHE A 82 1.28 -9.80 13.89
C PHE A 82 0.21 -8.73 13.68
N PRO A 83 0.57 -7.45 13.63
CA PRO A 83 -0.30 -6.40 13.13
C PRO A 83 -0.62 -6.64 11.65
N LEU A 84 -1.78 -6.16 11.20
CA LEU A 84 -2.25 -6.29 9.82
C LEU A 84 -2.13 -4.95 9.07
N ILE A 85 -1.57 -5.00 7.87
CA ILE A 85 -1.57 -3.90 6.91
C ILE A 85 -2.49 -4.27 5.74
N LEU A 86 -3.54 -3.49 5.51
CA LEU A 86 -4.33 -3.56 4.29
C LEU A 86 -3.63 -2.75 3.22
N LEU A 87 -3.25 -3.37 2.11
CA LEU A 87 -2.52 -2.73 1.03
C LEU A 87 -3.44 -2.51 -0.18
N SER A 88 -3.55 -1.27 -0.63
CA SER A 88 -4.28 -0.90 -1.85
C SER A 88 -3.32 -0.54 -2.97
N HIS A 89 -3.41 -1.28 -4.08
CA HIS A 89 -2.58 -1.08 -5.27
C HIS A 89 -3.05 0.11 -6.11
N GLY A 90 -2.20 0.59 -7.01
CA GLY A 90 -2.50 1.64 -7.99
C GLY A 90 -3.45 1.20 -9.10
N ALA A 91 -3.37 1.89 -10.23
CA ALA A 91 -4.06 1.55 -11.48
C ALA A 91 -3.04 1.24 -12.60
N GLY A 92 -3.52 0.92 -13.79
CA GLY A 92 -2.67 0.64 -14.95
C GLY A 92 -1.77 -0.58 -14.75
N LEU A 93 -0.47 -0.44 -15.02
CA LEU A 93 0.51 -1.52 -14.88
C LEU A 93 0.74 -1.94 -13.43
N ALA A 94 0.47 -1.06 -12.45
CA ALA A 94 0.46 -1.38 -11.02
C ALA A 94 -0.93 -1.86 -10.53
N GLY A 95 -1.85 -2.18 -11.42
CA GLY A 95 -3.25 -2.44 -11.14
C GLY A 95 -3.56 -3.81 -10.55
N ASN A 96 -2.62 -4.45 -9.86
CA ASN A 96 -2.84 -5.72 -9.18
C ASN A 96 -2.00 -5.83 -7.90
N PRO A 97 -2.42 -6.66 -6.92
CA PRO A 97 -1.71 -6.83 -5.65
C PRO A 97 -0.27 -7.30 -5.82
N GLN A 98 -0.01 -8.22 -6.74
CA GLN A 98 1.31 -8.82 -6.90
C GLN A 98 2.35 -7.81 -7.42
N ALA A 99 1.93 -6.77 -8.15
CA ALA A 99 2.81 -5.67 -8.53
C ALA A 99 3.35 -4.88 -7.32
N MET A 100 2.68 -5.01 -6.15
CA MET A 100 3.10 -4.37 -4.89
C MET A 100 3.98 -5.30 -4.04
N SER A 101 4.39 -6.46 -4.54
CA SER A 101 5.21 -7.42 -3.76
C SER A 101 6.55 -6.85 -3.32
N TRP A 102 7.09 -5.86 -4.04
CA TRP A 102 8.34 -5.19 -3.70
C TRP A 102 8.29 -4.48 -2.34
N ILE A 103 7.09 -4.01 -1.90
CA ILE A 103 6.89 -3.42 -0.58
C ILE A 103 6.20 -4.38 0.39
N ALA A 104 5.25 -5.20 -0.08
CA ALA A 104 4.52 -6.14 0.77
C ALA A 104 5.43 -7.23 1.37
N THR A 105 6.34 -7.82 0.56
CA THR A 105 7.25 -8.86 1.02
C THR A 105 8.22 -8.36 2.11
N PRO A 106 8.92 -7.22 1.96
CA PRO A 106 9.75 -6.69 3.04
C PRO A 106 8.97 -6.33 4.31
N LEU A 107 7.76 -5.80 4.21
CA LEU A 107 6.92 -5.53 5.37
C LEU A 107 6.53 -6.82 6.10
N ALA A 108 6.20 -7.88 5.35
CA ALA A 108 5.95 -9.19 5.96
C ALA A 108 7.20 -9.76 6.65
N ARG A 109 8.39 -9.63 6.05
CA ARG A 109 9.66 -10.00 6.69
C ARG A 109 9.91 -9.26 8.00
N GLN A 110 9.41 -8.03 8.11
CA GLN A 110 9.51 -7.21 9.32
C GLN A 110 8.40 -7.48 10.34
N GLY A 111 7.62 -8.55 10.17
CA GLY A 111 6.64 -9.02 11.15
C GLY A 111 5.29 -8.31 11.04
N PHE A 112 4.81 -8.09 9.83
CA PHE A 112 3.44 -7.70 9.53
C PHE A 112 2.74 -8.78 8.70
N VAL A 113 1.44 -8.96 8.89
CA VAL A 113 0.60 -9.58 7.86
C VAL A 113 0.18 -8.47 6.90
N VAL A 114 0.35 -8.66 5.59
CA VAL A 114 -0.03 -7.67 4.57
C VAL A 114 -1.06 -8.29 3.66
N ALA A 115 -2.25 -7.70 3.55
CA ALA A 115 -3.34 -8.23 2.74
C ALA A 115 -3.80 -7.21 1.70
N ALA A 116 -3.86 -7.62 0.44
CA ALA A 116 -4.22 -6.76 -0.69
C ALA A 116 -5.29 -7.41 -1.57
N PRO A 117 -6.48 -6.79 -1.70
CA PRO A 117 -7.47 -7.23 -2.68
C PRO A 117 -7.04 -6.87 -4.10
N THR A 118 -7.50 -7.64 -5.07
CA THR A 118 -7.55 -7.23 -6.47
C THR A 118 -8.78 -6.33 -6.65
N HIS A 119 -8.58 -5.03 -6.83
CA HIS A 119 -9.69 -4.13 -7.12
C HIS A 119 -10.22 -4.36 -8.54
N PRO A 120 -11.52 -4.66 -8.73
CA PRO A 120 -12.10 -4.87 -10.05
C PRO A 120 -11.89 -3.70 -11.00
N GLY A 121 -11.75 -4.00 -12.29
CA GLY A 121 -11.54 -3.01 -13.35
C GLY A 121 -10.08 -2.61 -13.59
N ASN A 122 -9.15 -2.99 -12.71
CA ASN A 122 -7.75 -2.55 -12.79
C ASN A 122 -6.79 -3.60 -13.36
N THR A 123 -7.20 -4.85 -13.52
CA THR A 123 -6.32 -5.95 -13.98
C THR A 123 -6.53 -6.27 -15.46
N GLY A 124 -5.47 -6.74 -16.14
CA GLY A 124 -5.38 -6.93 -17.58
C GLY A 124 -6.64 -7.45 -18.28
N LYS A 125 -7.13 -8.66 -17.95
CA LYS A 125 -8.33 -9.26 -18.58
C LYS A 125 -9.65 -8.60 -18.16
N ASN A 126 -9.68 -7.94 -16.98
CA ASN A 126 -10.87 -7.28 -16.42
C ASN A 126 -10.69 -5.76 -16.39
N ARG A 127 -9.92 -5.20 -17.31
CA ARG A 127 -9.67 -3.77 -17.38
C ARG A 127 -10.94 -3.03 -17.82
N SER A 128 -11.43 -2.12 -16.97
CA SER A 128 -12.64 -1.33 -17.21
C SER A 128 -12.48 0.06 -16.64
N ALA A 129 -12.55 1.09 -17.47
CA ALA A 129 -12.47 2.47 -17.03
C ALA A 129 -13.63 2.84 -16.09
N ALA A 130 -14.84 2.37 -16.40
CA ALA A 130 -16.01 2.60 -15.56
C ALA A 130 -15.85 2.00 -14.15
N GLU A 131 -15.37 0.74 -14.04
CA GLU A 131 -15.11 0.13 -12.73
C GLU A 131 -13.93 0.78 -12.00
N THR A 132 -12.89 1.18 -12.71
CA THR A 132 -11.73 1.88 -12.14
C THR A 132 -12.15 3.23 -11.52
N MET A 133 -13.03 3.97 -12.18
CA MET A 133 -13.50 5.27 -11.70
C MET A 133 -14.52 5.19 -10.55
N LYS A 134 -15.00 3.99 -10.19
CA LYS A 134 -15.79 3.76 -8.96
C LYS A 134 -14.89 3.75 -7.72
N LEU A 135 -14.19 4.85 -7.47
CA LEU A 135 -13.18 4.97 -6.43
C LEU A 135 -13.70 4.67 -5.03
N TRP A 136 -14.99 4.94 -4.77
CA TRP A 136 -15.66 4.67 -3.49
C TRP A 136 -15.83 3.18 -3.15
N LEU A 137 -15.69 2.29 -4.13
CA LEU A 137 -15.77 0.85 -3.88
C LEU A 137 -14.44 0.28 -3.37
N ARG A 138 -13.31 0.96 -3.61
CA ARG A 138 -12.00 0.48 -3.18
C ARG A 138 -11.81 0.42 -1.66
N PRO A 139 -12.24 1.43 -0.85
CA PRO A 139 -12.22 1.27 0.61
C PRO A 139 -13.16 0.15 1.10
N ALA A 140 -14.31 -0.09 0.43
CA ALA A 140 -15.17 -1.23 0.73
C ALA A 140 -14.50 -2.58 0.43
N ASP A 141 -13.69 -2.66 -0.63
CA ASP A 141 -12.86 -3.84 -0.94
C ASP A 141 -11.84 -4.11 0.19
N LEU A 142 -11.21 -3.07 0.75
CA LEU A 142 -10.32 -3.22 1.91
C LEU A 142 -11.08 -3.68 3.16
N THR A 143 -12.28 -3.16 3.40
CA THR A 143 -13.14 -3.59 4.51
C THR A 143 -13.55 -5.07 4.38
N ALA A 144 -13.90 -5.51 3.17
CA ALA A 144 -14.19 -6.93 2.89
C ALA A 144 -12.95 -7.80 3.09
N THR A 145 -11.78 -7.34 2.62
CA THR A 145 -10.49 -8.01 2.82
C THR A 145 -10.17 -8.20 4.29
N LEU A 146 -10.27 -7.13 5.09
CA LEU A 146 -10.05 -7.20 6.54
C LEU A 146 -10.94 -8.25 7.18
N THR A 147 -12.23 -8.21 6.86
CA THR A 147 -13.20 -9.15 7.41
C THR A 147 -12.90 -10.61 7.01
N ALA A 148 -12.43 -10.84 5.78
CA ALA A 148 -12.05 -12.18 5.32
C ALA A 148 -10.80 -12.70 6.05
N VAL A 149 -9.76 -11.87 6.19
CA VAL A 149 -8.51 -12.25 6.86
C VAL A 149 -8.74 -12.52 8.36
N GLU A 150 -9.56 -11.70 9.05
CA GLU A 150 -9.93 -11.90 10.45
C GLU A 150 -10.73 -13.21 10.68
N LYS A 151 -11.47 -13.68 9.70
CA LYS A 151 -12.26 -14.93 9.80
C LYS A 151 -11.50 -16.17 9.34
N GLU A 152 -10.44 -15.98 8.51
CA GLU A 152 -9.69 -17.10 7.95
C GLU A 152 -8.94 -17.86 9.04
N ALA A 153 -9.19 -19.15 9.17
CA ALA A 153 -8.64 -19.99 10.24
C ALA A 153 -7.10 -19.99 10.28
N PHE A 154 -6.46 -19.86 9.12
CA PHE A 154 -5.00 -19.81 8.99
C PHE A 154 -4.41 -18.53 9.61
N PHE A 155 -5.12 -17.40 9.58
CA PHE A 155 -4.61 -16.09 10.04
C PHE A 155 -5.19 -15.65 11.37
N ARG A 156 -6.44 -15.98 11.67
CA ARG A 156 -7.22 -15.46 12.80
C ARG A 156 -6.48 -15.47 14.14
N ASP A 157 -5.81 -16.58 14.45
CA ASP A 157 -5.13 -16.75 15.72
C ASP A 157 -3.72 -16.11 15.74
N HIS A 158 -3.24 -15.66 14.57
CA HIS A 158 -1.96 -15.00 14.35
C HIS A 158 -2.08 -13.49 14.14
N LEU A 159 -3.26 -12.89 14.31
CA LEU A 159 -3.45 -11.45 14.22
C LEU A 159 -3.46 -10.78 15.60
N GLU A 160 -2.79 -9.64 15.72
CA GLU A 160 -2.93 -8.75 16.86
C GLU A 160 -4.24 -7.97 16.78
N GLN A 161 -5.12 -8.15 17.76
CA GLN A 161 -6.43 -7.51 17.81
C GLN A 161 -6.30 -5.97 17.88
N GLY A 162 -7.04 -5.27 17.02
CA GLY A 162 -7.05 -3.81 16.99
C GLY A 162 -5.78 -3.16 16.44
N LYS A 163 -4.83 -3.91 15.91
CA LYS A 163 -3.58 -3.43 15.31
C LYS A 163 -3.67 -3.52 13.77
N VAL A 164 -4.54 -2.71 13.18
CA VAL A 164 -4.78 -2.69 11.72
C VAL A 164 -4.48 -1.32 11.15
N GLY A 165 -3.72 -1.28 10.06
CA GLY A 165 -3.47 -0.06 9.30
C GLY A 165 -3.74 -0.23 7.81
N ALA A 166 -3.79 0.88 7.08
CA ALA A 166 -3.97 0.91 5.63
C ALA A 166 -2.76 1.56 4.95
N LEU A 167 -2.22 0.91 3.93
CA LEU A 167 -1.16 1.42 3.05
C LEU A 167 -1.71 1.50 1.63
N GLY A 168 -1.45 2.58 0.94
CA GLY A 168 -1.84 2.68 -0.46
C GLY A 168 -0.86 3.50 -1.30
N LEU A 169 -0.74 3.14 -2.58
CA LEU A 169 0.15 3.77 -3.54
C LEU A 169 -0.66 4.26 -4.74
N SER A 170 -0.43 5.48 -5.20
CA SER A 170 -1.18 6.11 -6.30
C SER A 170 -2.69 6.10 -6.01
N MET A 171 -3.50 5.49 -6.86
CA MET A 171 -4.94 5.31 -6.64
C MET A 171 -5.23 4.53 -5.34
N GLY A 172 -4.32 3.64 -4.92
CA GLY A 172 -4.36 3.01 -3.61
C GLY A 172 -4.15 3.99 -2.46
N GLY A 173 -3.33 5.03 -2.67
CA GLY A 173 -3.15 6.12 -1.70
C GLY A 173 -4.43 6.92 -1.49
N ASN A 174 -5.19 7.22 -2.57
CA ASN A 174 -6.54 7.75 -2.46
C ASN A 174 -7.44 6.83 -1.62
N THR A 175 -7.37 5.52 -1.85
CA THR A 175 -8.13 4.51 -1.09
C THR A 175 -7.74 4.51 0.40
N ALA A 176 -6.45 4.63 0.73
CA ALA A 176 -5.98 4.68 2.12
C ALA A 176 -6.50 5.94 2.85
N LEU A 177 -6.57 7.08 2.16
CA LEU A 177 -7.18 8.29 2.70
C LEU A 177 -8.70 8.13 2.87
N ALA A 178 -9.37 7.48 1.91
CA ALA A 178 -10.82 7.28 1.96
C ALA A 178 -11.24 6.32 3.10
N ILE A 179 -10.52 5.22 3.33
CA ILE A 179 -10.82 4.31 4.45
C ILE A 179 -10.49 4.93 5.82
N ALA A 180 -9.60 5.94 5.85
CA ALA A 180 -9.33 6.75 7.03
C ALA A 180 -10.43 7.80 7.32
N GLY A 181 -11.28 8.12 6.34
CA GLY A 181 -12.41 9.03 6.49
C GLY A 181 -12.46 10.21 5.51
N ALA A 182 -11.52 10.30 4.55
CA ALA A 182 -11.63 11.26 3.46
C ALA A 182 -12.82 10.89 2.55
N ARG A 183 -13.56 11.89 2.07
CA ARG A 183 -14.71 11.70 1.19
C ARG A 183 -14.45 12.32 -0.17
N VAL A 184 -14.77 11.60 -1.21
CA VAL A 184 -14.76 12.12 -2.57
C VAL A 184 -15.93 13.09 -2.76
N ASP A 185 -15.70 14.22 -3.42
CA ASP A 185 -16.78 15.08 -3.89
C ASP A 185 -17.28 14.55 -5.26
N PRO A 186 -18.54 14.09 -5.37
CA PRO A 186 -19.07 13.56 -6.61
C PRO A 186 -19.00 14.54 -7.79
N LYS A 187 -19.06 15.86 -7.53
CA LYS A 187 -18.98 16.88 -8.58
C LYS A 187 -17.55 17.04 -9.10
N LEU A 188 -16.56 17.00 -8.19
CA LEU A 188 -15.15 17.05 -8.59
C LEU A 188 -14.77 15.78 -9.36
N LEU A 189 -15.28 14.62 -8.94
CA LEU A 189 -15.06 13.37 -9.66
C LEU A 189 -15.72 13.38 -11.05
N ALA A 190 -16.95 13.92 -11.18
CA ALA A 190 -17.61 14.04 -12.48
C ALA A 190 -16.81 14.90 -13.45
N ALA A 191 -16.23 16.02 -12.96
CA ALA A 191 -15.47 16.97 -13.76
C ALA A 191 -13.98 16.57 -13.95
N TYR A 192 -13.52 15.47 -13.34
CA TYR A 192 -12.09 15.12 -13.26
C TYR A 192 -11.43 15.00 -14.64
N CYS A 193 -12.15 14.46 -15.62
CA CYS A 193 -11.67 14.29 -16.99
C CYS A 193 -12.29 15.27 -17.99
N ASP A 194 -12.82 16.42 -17.55
CA ASP A 194 -13.27 17.49 -18.46
C ASP A 194 -12.08 18.09 -19.24
N THR A 195 -10.88 18.01 -18.67
CA THR A 195 -9.61 18.36 -19.30
C THR A 195 -8.55 17.29 -19.02
N ASP A 196 -7.45 17.30 -19.77
CA ASP A 196 -6.31 16.40 -19.56
C ASP A 196 -5.26 16.98 -18.60
N LEU A 197 -5.53 18.13 -17.96
CA LEU A 197 -4.53 18.86 -17.19
C LEU A 197 -4.08 18.14 -15.91
N LEU A 198 -4.97 17.34 -15.33
CA LEU A 198 -4.69 16.65 -14.06
C LEU A 198 -4.04 15.28 -14.28
N ASN A 199 -4.58 14.49 -15.19
CA ASN A 199 -4.11 13.13 -15.45
C ASN A 199 -4.41 12.74 -16.92
N ALA A 200 -3.51 13.12 -17.83
CA ALA A 200 -3.71 12.93 -19.25
C ALA A 200 -3.94 11.47 -19.64
N SER A 201 -3.11 10.55 -19.15
CA SER A 201 -3.18 9.13 -19.52
C SER A 201 -4.46 8.44 -19.01
N LEU A 202 -4.87 8.73 -17.78
CA LEU A 202 -6.12 8.21 -17.24
C LEU A 202 -7.33 8.75 -17.98
N CYS A 203 -7.38 10.08 -18.22
CA CYS A 203 -8.53 10.71 -18.85
C CYS A 203 -8.62 10.36 -20.34
N GLU A 204 -7.51 10.20 -21.03
CA GLU A 204 -7.51 9.67 -22.38
C GLU A 204 -8.09 8.25 -22.43
N TRP A 205 -7.66 7.37 -21.50
CA TRP A 205 -8.21 6.02 -21.42
C TRP A 205 -9.70 6.00 -21.09
N VAL A 206 -10.18 6.85 -20.17
CA VAL A 206 -11.60 7.01 -19.84
C VAL A 206 -12.39 7.36 -21.10
N ARG A 207 -11.95 8.37 -21.87
CA ARG A 207 -12.59 8.79 -23.14
C ARG A 207 -12.56 7.70 -24.20
N GLN A 208 -11.41 7.05 -24.41
CA GLN A 208 -11.27 5.97 -25.39
C GLN A 208 -12.15 4.76 -25.04
N SER A 209 -12.46 4.56 -23.76
CA SER A 209 -13.35 3.52 -23.27
C SER A 209 -14.83 3.90 -23.41
N GLY A 210 -15.16 5.08 -23.92
CA GLY A 210 -16.53 5.58 -24.05
C GLY A 210 -17.22 5.87 -22.72
N VAL A 211 -16.45 6.06 -21.66
CA VAL A 211 -16.99 6.38 -20.32
C VAL A 211 -17.18 7.88 -20.18
N ASP A 212 -18.40 8.29 -19.84
CA ASP A 212 -18.75 9.65 -19.47
C ASP A 212 -18.98 9.71 -17.95
N LEU A 213 -18.08 10.40 -17.23
CA LEU A 213 -18.16 10.51 -15.77
C LEU A 213 -19.39 11.31 -15.33
N HIS A 214 -19.87 12.27 -16.14
CA HIS A 214 -21.10 13.02 -15.84
C HIS A 214 -22.37 12.16 -15.95
N ALA A 215 -22.33 11.10 -16.75
CA ALA A 215 -23.43 10.16 -16.91
C ALA A 215 -23.43 9.01 -15.87
N MET A 216 -22.35 8.86 -15.09
CA MET A 216 -22.28 7.85 -14.03
C MET A 216 -23.04 8.30 -12.78
N ASP A 217 -23.66 7.34 -12.07
CA ASP A 217 -24.15 7.60 -10.69
C ASP A 217 -22.96 7.68 -9.74
N LEU A 218 -22.48 8.90 -9.48
CA LEU A 218 -21.37 9.20 -8.60
C LEU A 218 -21.79 9.59 -7.18
N GLN A 219 -23.10 9.65 -6.87
CA GLN A 219 -23.57 10.01 -5.52
C GLN A 219 -22.96 9.11 -4.42
N PRO A 220 -22.78 7.81 -4.63
CA PRO A 220 -22.11 6.94 -3.64
C PRO A 220 -20.68 7.33 -3.32
N ALA A 221 -19.98 8.08 -4.18
CA ALA A 221 -18.59 8.52 -3.94
C ALA A 221 -18.47 9.45 -2.72
N GLY A 222 -19.51 10.23 -2.42
CA GLY A 222 -19.54 11.15 -1.28
C GLY A 222 -19.78 10.50 0.08
N ARG A 223 -19.96 9.18 0.14
CA ARG A 223 -20.17 8.48 1.42
C ARG A 223 -18.93 8.54 2.31
N ASP A 224 -19.16 8.40 3.61
CA ASP A 224 -18.12 8.10 4.59
C ASP A 224 -17.81 6.59 4.51
N ASN A 225 -16.66 6.27 3.94
CA ASN A 225 -16.19 4.89 3.77
C ASN A 225 -15.21 4.48 4.87
N ARG A 226 -15.19 5.19 6.01
CA ARG A 226 -14.31 4.91 7.15
C ARG A 226 -14.59 3.53 7.73
N ASP A 227 -13.52 2.75 7.92
CA ASP A 227 -13.58 1.54 8.74
C ASP A 227 -12.97 1.82 10.13
N GLY A 228 -13.80 1.75 11.18
CA GLY A 228 -13.38 2.06 12.55
C GLY A 228 -12.32 1.10 13.14
N ARG A 229 -11.99 0.01 12.44
CA ARG A 229 -10.91 -0.92 12.83
C ARG A 229 -9.53 -0.39 12.43
N ILE A 230 -9.46 0.54 11.46
CA ILE A 230 -8.20 1.13 11.01
C ILE A 230 -7.67 2.10 12.07
N ARG A 231 -6.41 1.95 12.45
CA ARG A 231 -5.73 2.78 13.47
C ARG A 231 -4.70 3.73 12.90
N PHE A 232 -4.23 3.47 11.70
CA PHE A 232 -3.21 4.25 11.01
C PHE A 232 -3.41 4.12 9.50
N ALA A 233 -3.13 5.18 8.74
CA ALA A 233 -3.09 5.13 7.30
C ALA A 233 -1.80 5.74 6.76
N MET A 234 -1.25 5.17 5.69
CA MET A 234 -0.14 5.75 4.95
C MET A 234 -0.49 5.79 3.46
N ALA A 235 -0.32 6.97 2.85
CA ALA A 235 -0.56 7.20 1.44
C ALA A 235 0.74 7.62 0.76
N ILE A 236 1.22 6.80 -0.18
CA ILE A 236 2.40 7.10 -0.99
C ILE A 236 1.92 7.61 -2.34
N ASP A 237 2.25 8.85 -2.62
CA ASP A 237 1.92 9.58 -3.86
C ASP A 237 0.47 9.40 -4.29
N PRO A 238 -0.50 9.69 -3.37
CA PRO A 238 -1.92 9.42 -3.59
C PRO A 238 -2.45 10.16 -4.82
N ALA A 239 -3.21 9.46 -5.67
CA ALA A 239 -3.85 10.06 -6.85
C ALA A 239 -5.18 9.34 -7.16
N PRO A 240 -6.21 10.09 -7.56
CA PRO A 240 -6.31 11.55 -7.60
C PRO A 240 -6.54 12.17 -6.21
N THR A 241 -5.90 13.31 -5.93
CA THR A 241 -6.06 14.06 -4.66
C THR A 241 -7.09 15.20 -4.77
N ASP A 242 -7.27 15.72 -5.94
CA ASP A 242 -8.07 16.90 -6.30
C ASP A 242 -9.58 16.65 -6.37
N ILE A 243 -10.01 15.41 -6.14
CA ILE A 243 -11.44 15.02 -6.10
C ILE A 243 -12.03 14.96 -4.69
N PHE A 244 -11.24 15.20 -3.65
CA PHE A 244 -11.74 15.10 -2.28
C PHE A 244 -12.51 16.34 -1.82
N ASP A 245 -13.57 16.12 -1.04
CA ASP A 245 -14.15 17.17 -0.20
C ASP A 245 -13.16 17.54 0.91
N VAL A 246 -12.52 18.70 0.77
CA VAL A 246 -11.48 19.19 1.69
C VAL A 246 -11.98 19.24 3.14
N LYS A 247 -13.28 19.48 3.36
CA LYS A 247 -13.87 19.54 4.71
C LYS A 247 -13.87 18.16 5.39
N SER A 248 -13.86 17.09 4.62
CA SER A 248 -13.86 15.73 5.16
C SER A 248 -12.57 15.39 5.92
N PHE A 249 -11.46 16.03 5.58
CA PHE A 249 -10.17 15.78 6.23
C PHE A 249 -10.15 16.16 7.71
N ALA A 250 -10.91 17.19 8.11
CA ALA A 250 -11.05 17.56 9.52
C ALA A 250 -11.70 16.46 10.39
N GLY A 251 -12.42 15.53 9.76
CA GLY A 251 -13.07 14.39 10.43
C GLY A 251 -12.15 13.17 10.60
N ILE A 252 -10.94 13.17 10.06
CA ILE A 252 -9.99 12.08 10.20
C ILE A 252 -9.36 12.14 11.57
N SER A 253 -9.64 11.14 12.40
CA SER A 253 -9.22 11.09 13.82
C SER A 253 -7.97 10.25 14.07
N ILE A 254 -7.59 9.38 13.13
CA ILE A 254 -6.38 8.53 13.21
C ILE A 254 -5.16 9.27 12.66
N PRO A 255 -3.94 8.91 13.05
CA PRO A 255 -2.73 9.42 12.41
C PRO A 255 -2.65 8.98 10.94
N VAL A 256 -2.15 9.89 10.08
CA VAL A 256 -1.99 9.64 8.64
C VAL A 256 -0.60 10.11 8.22
N ASP A 257 0.19 9.25 7.60
CA ASP A 257 1.44 9.63 6.96
C ASP A 257 1.24 9.74 5.45
N ILE A 258 1.69 10.85 4.86
CA ILE A 258 1.64 11.10 3.42
C ILE A 258 3.05 11.29 2.91
N VAL A 259 3.39 10.58 1.85
CA VAL A 259 4.68 10.70 1.17
C VAL A 259 4.43 11.04 -0.29
N ASN A 260 4.94 12.15 -0.79
CA ASN A 260 4.96 12.44 -2.21
C ASN A 260 6.33 12.06 -2.84
N LEU A 261 6.27 11.67 -4.11
CA LEU A 261 7.42 11.31 -4.94
C LEU A 261 7.71 12.45 -5.93
N GLY A 262 8.85 13.10 -5.76
CA GLY A 262 9.28 14.24 -6.55
C GLY A 262 9.49 15.50 -5.73
N ARG A 263 10.17 16.46 -6.34
CA ARG A 263 10.36 17.82 -5.77
C ARG A 263 9.08 18.65 -5.90
N PRO A 264 8.85 19.62 -5.04
CA PRO A 264 7.78 20.58 -5.22
C PRO A 264 7.80 21.19 -6.63
N GLY A 265 6.66 21.18 -7.31
CA GLY A 265 6.53 21.62 -8.72
C GLY A 265 6.91 20.58 -9.77
N LYS A 266 7.38 19.39 -9.37
CA LYS A 266 7.58 18.22 -10.23
C LYS A 266 6.62 17.07 -9.91
N ILE A 267 6.03 17.09 -8.73
CA ILE A 267 4.96 16.17 -8.36
C ILE A 267 3.78 16.41 -9.32
N PRO A 268 3.21 15.36 -9.94
CA PRO A 268 2.01 15.52 -10.77
C PRO A 268 0.89 16.22 -9.99
N ALA A 269 0.18 17.16 -10.61
CA ALA A 269 -0.83 17.97 -9.94
C ALA A 269 -1.88 17.10 -9.20
N THR A 270 -2.32 16.02 -9.85
CA THR A 270 -3.28 15.07 -9.27
C THR A 270 -2.74 14.26 -8.10
N ALA A 271 -1.42 14.23 -7.88
CA ALA A 271 -0.77 13.51 -6.77
C ALA A 271 -0.27 14.44 -5.66
N ASP A 272 -0.21 15.76 -5.90
CA ASP A 272 0.26 16.70 -4.86
C ASP A 272 -0.70 16.71 -3.66
N ALA A 273 -0.27 16.05 -2.60
CA ALA A 273 -1.03 15.91 -1.36
C ALA A 273 -0.59 16.90 -0.27
N SER A 274 0.26 17.87 -0.57
CA SER A 274 0.75 18.86 0.39
C SER A 274 -0.39 19.68 1.01
N GLY A 275 -1.41 20.02 0.21
CA GLY A 275 -2.61 20.72 0.66
C GLY A 275 -3.50 19.86 1.57
N ILE A 276 -3.62 18.58 1.24
CA ILE A 276 -4.37 17.59 2.04
C ILE A 276 -3.73 17.40 3.41
N ALA A 277 -2.41 17.23 3.45
CA ALA A 277 -1.69 17.08 4.71
C ALA A 277 -1.92 18.25 5.67
N LYS A 278 -1.94 19.48 5.14
CA LYS A 278 -2.21 20.70 5.93
C LYS A 278 -3.65 20.77 6.49
N ALA A 279 -4.60 20.10 5.83
CA ALA A 279 -6.00 20.08 6.26
C ALA A 279 -6.28 19.06 7.38
N MET A 280 -5.33 18.19 7.72
CA MET A 280 -5.45 17.16 8.75
C MET A 280 -4.59 17.49 9.96
N SER A 281 -5.17 17.48 11.16
CA SER A 281 -4.46 17.80 12.41
C SER A 281 -3.45 16.74 12.85
N LYS A 282 -3.58 15.51 12.35
CA LYS A 282 -2.74 14.36 12.72
C LYS A 282 -1.99 13.76 11.52
N ALA A 283 -1.80 14.55 10.44
CA ALA A 283 -1.01 14.12 9.32
C ALA A 283 0.47 14.47 9.48
N SER A 284 1.34 13.57 9.06
CA SER A 284 2.72 13.89 8.69
C SER A 284 2.85 13.94 7.18
N TYR A 285 3.77 14.76 6.68
CA TYR A 285 4.04 14.90 5.25
C TYR A 285 5.53 14.87 4.99
N ALA A 286 5.92 14.07 4.03
CA ALA A 286 7.30 13.97 3.56
C ALA A 286 7.35 13.90 2.02
N THR A 287 8.51 14.23 1.45
CA THR A 287 8.80 14.07 0.03
C THR A 287 10.05 13.21 -0.17
N VAL A 288 10.04 12.37 -1.20
CA VAL A 288 11.23 11.71 -1.74
C VAL A 288 11.58 12.44 -3.04
N GLU A 289 12.43 13.47 -2.92
CA GLU A 289 12.58 14.51 -3.95
C GLU A 289 13.20 14.02 -5.25
N ASP A 290 14.05 13.01 -5.20
CA ASP A 290 14.73 12.39 -6.33
C ASP A 290 14.01 11.17 -6.91
N ALA A 291 12.76 10.94 -6.48
CA ALA A 291 11.85 9.94 -7.04
C ALA A 291 10.84 10.57 -8.01
N SER A 292 10.16 9.74 -8.76
CA SER A 292 9.00 10.11 -9.58
C SER A 292 7.76 9.30 -9.18
N HIS A 293 6.57 9.71 -9.67
CA HIS A 293 5.35 8.92 -9.49
C HIS A 293 5.54 7.45 -9.90
N TYR A 294 6.36 7.22 -10.91
CA TYR A 294 6.59 5.88 -11.47
C TYR A 294 7.58 5.05 -10.65
N SER A 295 8.30 5.64 -9.69
CA SER A 295 9.18 4.89 -8.79
C SER A 295 8.43 3.92 -7.87
N MET A 296 7.10 4.00 -7.79
CA MET A 296 6.28 3.03 -7.06
C MET A 296 6.03 1.70 -7.81
N PHE A 297 6.36 1.62 -9.10
CA PHE A 297 6.32 0.35 -9.84
C PHE A 297 7.48 -0.55 -9.44
N ALA A 298 7.34 -1.87 -9.62
CA ALA A 298 8.44 -2.79 -9.42
C ALA A 298 9.65 -2.45 -10.32
N GLU A 299 10.84 -2.95 -9.99
CA GLU A 299 12.05 -2.69 -10.76
C GLU A 299 11.90 -3.15 -12.21
N CYS A 300 12.29 -2.31 -13.15
CA CYS A 300 12.25 -2.66 -14.56
C CYS A 300 13.35 -3.66 -14.94
N LYS A 301 13.00 -4.65 -15.76
CA LYS A 301 13.97 -5.54 -16.39
C LYS A 301 14.81 -4.79 -17.42
N PRO A 302 16.06 -5.21 -17.72
CA PRO A 302 16.91 -4.51 -18.69
C PRO A 302 16.26 -4.32 -20.08
N GLY A 303 15.40 -5.25 -20.52
CA GLY A 303 14.67 -5.16 -21.80
C GLY A 303 13.41 -4.32 -21.79
N ALA A 304 12.94 -3.88 -20.62
CA ALA A 304 11.68 -3.16 -20.47
C ALA A 304 11.59 -1.87 -21.31
N PRO A 305 12.62 -1.01 -21.42
CA PRO A 305 12.54 0.19 -22.26
C PRO A 305 12.21 -0.11 -23.73
N GLY A 306 12.73 -1.19 -24.28
CA GLY A 306 12.44 -1.62 -25.65
C GLY A 306 10.98 -2.06 -25.81
N ILE A 307 10.42 -2.75 -24.84
CA ILE A 307 8.99 -3.19 -24.82
C ILE A 307 8.09 -1.96 -24.71
N ILE A 308 8.39 -1.04 -23.79
CA ILE A 308 7.65 0.21 -23.56
C ILE A 308 7.56 0.99 -24.88
N ALA A 309 8.68 1.13 -25.59
CA ALA A 309 8.73 1.83 -26.87
C ALA A 309 7.91 1.10 -27.96
N SER A 310 8.03 -0.23 -28.04
CA SER A 310 7.30 -1.02 -29.07
C SER A 310 5.80 -1.11 -28.83
N GLU A 311 5.36 -1.12 -27.58
CA GLU A 311 3.96 -1.15 -27.18
C GLU A 311 3.34 0.25 -27.04
N GLN A 312 4.11 1.29 -27.30
CA GLN A 312 3.70 2.70 -27.22
C GLN A 312 3.08 3.07 -25.86
N ILE A 313 3.66 2.52 -24.78
CA ILE A 313 3.25 2.89 -23.41
C ILE A 313 3.69 4.33 -23.18
N GLY A 314 2.70 5.24 -23.08
CA GLY A 314 2.95 6.69 -22.99
C GLY A 314 3.56 7.13 -21.66
N ASP A 315 3.32 6.37 -20.58
CA ASP A 315 3.84 6.68 -19.26
C ASP A 315 5.30 6.24 -19.10
N PRO A 316 6.18 7.05 -18.48
CA PRO A 316 7.60 6.75 -18.28
C PRO A 316 7.81 5.79 -17.07
N VAL A 317 7.20 4.62 -17.13
CA VAL A 317 7.09 3.65 -16.00
C VAL A 317 8.43 3.11 -15.50
N CYS A 318 9.52 3.28 -16.26
CA CYS A 318 10.87 2.91 -15.86
C CYS A 318 11.77 4.13 -15.57
N ASP A 319 11.18 5.32 -15.45
CA ASP A 319 11.90 6.54 -15.09
C ASP A 319 11.73 6.82 -13.58
N ASP A 320 12.85 6.94 -12.89
CA ASP A 320 12.89 7.17 -11.45
C ASP A 320 13.17 8.64 -11.07
N GLY A 321 13.25 9.54 -12.07
CA GLY A 321 13.67 10.90 -11.82
C GLY A 321 15.20 11.03 -11.85
N GLU A 322 15.82 11.71 -10.88
CA GLU A 322 17.21 12.06 -10.92
C GLU A 322 18.02 11.44 -9.78
N GLY A 323 18.99 10.59 -10.12
CA GLY A 323 20.15 10.29 -9.27
C GLY A 323 20.19 8.90 -8.68
N ARG A 324 19.16 8.43 -7.96
CA ARG A 324 19.16 7.09 -7.35
C ARG A 324 18.47 6.05 -8.21
N SER A 325 18.89 4.80 -8.03
CA SER A 325 18.21 3.64 -8.63
C SER A 325 16.84 3.41 -7.96
N ARG A 326 15.95 2.73 -8.66
CA ARG A 326 14.64 2.31 -8.12
C ARG A 326 14.79 1.46 -6.86
N SER A 327 15.76 0.57 -6.80
CA SER A 327 16.02 -0.24 -5.61
C SER A 327 16.39 0.60 -4.38
N GLU A 328 17.16 1.68 -4.55
CA GLU A 328 17.49 2.59 -3.44
C GLU A 328 16.28 3.42 -2.99
N ILE A 329 15.43 3.87 -3.93
CA ILE A 329 14.16 4.55 -3.64
C ILE A 329 13.21 3.58 -2.92
N HIS A 330 13.09 2.35 -3.40
CA HIS A 330 12.28 1.30 -2.76
C HIS A 330 12.76 1.02 -1.34
N ALA A 331 14.07 0.89 -1.11
CA ALA A 331 14.61 0.67 0.23
C ALA A 331 14.18 1.79 1.19
N GLN A 332 14.26 3.06 0.76
CA GLN A 332 13.78 4.18 1.56
C GLN A 332 12.28 4.12 1.83
N LEU A 333 11.46 3.84 0.82
CA LEU A 333 10.00 3.76 0.98
C LEU A 333 9.59 2.60 1.90
N ILE A 334 10.27 1.46 1.80
CA ILE A 334 10.08 0.31 2.69
C ILE A 334 10.42 0.70 4.13
N ASP A 335 11.56 1.36 4.35
CA ASP A 335 11.99 1.78 5.68
C ASP A 335 11.02 2.82 6.29
N MET A 336 10.56 3.79 5.48
CA MET A 336 9.56 4.76 5.91
C MET A 336 8.25 4.08 6.31
N ALA A 337 7.74 3.16 5.48
CA ALA A 337 6.52 2.43 5.77
C ALA A 337 6.68 1.55 7.02
N ALA A 338 7.75 0.77 7.10
CA ALA A 338 8.01 -0.10 8.24
C ALA A 338 8.14 0.67 9.55
N ALA A 339 8.86 1.79 9.55
CA ALA A 339 8.99 2.66 10.73
C ALA A 339 7.64 3.27 11.13
N ALA A 340 6.85 3.74 10.17
CA ALA A 340 5.54 4.33 10.41
C ALA A 340 4.55 3.31 11.00
N PHE A 341 4.42 2.13 10.39
CA PHE A 341 3.54 1.07 10.88
C PHE A 341 4.03 0.49 12.22
N THR A 342 5.33 0.41 12.45
CA THR A 342 5.88 -0.01 13.75
C THR A 342 5.50 0.98 14.85
N ARG A 343 5.68 2.28 14.63
CA ARG A 343 5.26 3.31 15.60
C ARG A 343 3.77 3.26 15.89
N ALA A 344 2.96 3.07 14.82
CA ALA A 344 1.51 3.17 14.95
C ALA A 344 0.85 1.90 15.51
N LEU A 345 1.43 0.72 15.26
CA LEU A 345 0.77 -0.55 15.53
C LEU A 345 1.52 -1.47 16.50
N LYS A 346 2.86 -1.33 16.66
CA LYS A 346 3.66 -2.22 17.53
C LYS A 346 4.04 -1.59 18.86
N THR A 347 4.08 -0.27 18.95
CA THR A 347 4.28 0.39 20.25
C THR A 347 2.94 0.47 20.98
N ASP A 348 2.92 0.07 22.26
CA ASP A 348 1.78 0.36 23.12
C ASP A 348 1.71 1.88 23.36
N PRO A 349 0.50 2.48 23.40
CA PRO A 349 0.31 3.92 23.59
C PRO A 349 0.79 4.39 24.98
#